data_099def7c9d459ef6e96d52788ee1498f
#
_entry.id   099def7c9d459ef6e96d52788ee1498f
#
_cell.length_a   1.000
_cell.length_b   1.000
_cell.length_c   1.000
_cell.angle_alpha   90.00
_cell.angle_beta   90.00
_cell.angle_gamma   90.00
#
_symmetry.space_group_name_H-M   'P 1'
#
loop_
_entity.id
_entity.type
_entity.pdbx_description
1 polymer ?
#
loop_
_entity_poly.entity_id
_entity_poly.type
_entity_poly.pdbx_seq_one_letter_code
_entity_poly.pdbx_strand_id
1 'polypeptide(L)'
;MTENSPYRLDLTALCDTISSFGDSLKILEDSEWLSQQSTAVQNTLTVGAIQNFEFVYELCIKMLRRRLELDSDNPTEIDQLSF
;
A
#
# COMPACT_ATOMS: atom_id res chain seq x y z
N MET A 1 10.75 6.08 -23.75
CA MET A 1 10.34 6.30 -22.36
C MET A 1 11.51 6.24 -21.44
N THR A 2 11.42 6.95 -20.38
CA THR A 2 12.53 7.09 -19.44
C THR A 2 12.23 6.42 -18.10
N GLU A 3 11.28 5.53 -18.11
CA GLU A 3 10.83 4.85 -16.88
C GLU A 3 11.93 4.04 -16.22
N ASN A 4 13.00 3.72 -16.93
CA ASN A 4 14.11 2.99 -16.38
C ASN A 4 15.20 3.88 -15.79
N SER A 5 14.96 5.19 -15.70
CA SER A 5 15.90 6.08 -15.08
C SER A 5 16.13 5.71 -13.62
N PRO A 6 17.37 5.66 -13.13
CA PRO A 6 17.63 5.33 -11.72
C PRO A 6 17.09 6.36 -10.75
N TYR A 7 16.74 7.54 -11.24
CA TYR A 7 16.21 8.62 -10.40
C TYR A 7 14.70 8.68 -10.41
N ARG A 8 14.07 7.79 -11.13
CA ARG A 8 12.62 7.76 -11.25
C ARG A 8 12.03 6.69 -10.36
N LEU A 9 11.01 7.05 -9.59
CA LEU A 9 10.29 6.10 -8.77
C LEU A 9 9.31 5.32 -9.64
N ASP A 10 9.25 4.01 -9.42
CA ASP A 10 8.26 3.17 -10.05
C ASP A 10 7.09 3.01 -9.09
N LEU A 11 5.98 3.63 -9.42
CA LEU A 11 4.79 3.64 -8.58
C LEU A 11 3.78 2.57 -8.98
N THR A 12 4.12 1.71 -9.94
CA THR A 12 3.18 0.70 -10.45
C THR A 12 2.69 -0.22 -9.33
N ALA A 13 3.62 -0.75 -8.53
CA ALA A 13 3.27 -1.65 -7.45
C ALA A 13 2.38 -0.96 -6.42
N LEU A 14 2.67 0.31 -6.11
CA LEU A 14 1.86 1.07 -5.17
C LEU A 14 0.45 1.28 -5.72
N CYS A 15 0.33 1.67 -6.98
CA CYS A 15 -0.97 1.88 -7.61
C CYS A 15 -1.79 0.59 -7.62
N ASP A 16 -1.17 -0.53 -7.95
CA ASP A 16 -1.84 -1.83 -7.97
C ASP A 16 -2.33 -2.21 -6.58
N THR A 17 -1.51 -1.97 -5.57
CA THR A 17 -1.84 -2.29 -4.19
C THR A 17 -2.98 -1.41 -3.68
N ILE A 18 -2.97 -0.12 -4.02
CA ILE A 18 -4.06 0.79 -3.66
C ILE A 18 -5.36 0.36 -4.32
N SER A 19 -5.31 -0.05 -5.58
CA SER A 19 -6.49 -0.53 -6.30
C SER A 19 -7.06 -1.77 -5.62
N SER A 20 -6.20 -2.72 -5.25
CA SER A 20 -6.62 -3.93 -4.55
C SER A 20 -7.26 -3.61 -3.21
N PHE A 21 -6.67 -2.67 -2.47
CA PHE A 21 -7.22 -2.23 -1.20
C PHE A 21 -8.59 -1.58 -1.39
N GLY A 22 -8.73 -0.75 -2.42
CA GLY A 22 -10.01 -0.13 -2.77
C GLY A 22 -11.10 -1.15 -3.06
N ASP A 23 -10.75 -2.21 -3.78
CA ASP A 23 -11.68 -3.31 -4.06
C ASP A 23 -12.10 -4.01 -2.78
N SER A 24 -11.17 -4.24 -1.86
CA SER A 24 -11.48 -4.83 -0.56
C SER A 24 -12.46 -3.97 0.22
N LEU A 25 -12.27 -2.66 0.21
CA LEU A 25 -13.16 -1.73 0.91
C LEU A 25 -14.56 -1.73 0.30
N LYS A 26 -14.66 -1.81 -1.01
CA LYS A 26 -15.97 -1.86 -1.68
C LYS A 26 -16.77 -3.09 -1.24
N ILE A 27 -16.09 -4.23 -1.11
CA ILE A 27 -16.74 -5.45 -0.64
C ILE A 27 -17.25 -5.26 0.79
N LEU A 28 -16.44 -4.67 1.66
CA LEU A 28 -16.81 -4.46 3.07
C LEU A 28 -17.89 -3.40 3.23
N GLU A 29 -17.98 -2.45 2.29
CA GLU A 29 -19.03 -1.42 2.33
C GLU A 29 -20.41 -1.97 2.00
N ASP A 30 -20.48 -3.09 1.29
CA ASP A 30 -21.76 -3.72 0.98
C ASP A 30 -22.23 -4.49 2.21
N SER A 31 -22.77 -3.76 3.17
CA SER A 31 -23.16 -4.32 4.46
C SER A 31 -24.29 -5.32 4.35
N GLU A 32 -25.20 -5.13 3.38
CA GLU A 32 -26.28 -6.07 3.17
C GLU A 32 -25.76 -7.42 2.70
N TRP A 33 -24.91 -7.42 1.68
CA TRP A 33 -24.30 -8.64 1.18
C TRP A 33 -23.43 -9.29 2.27
N LEU A 34 -22.63 -8.49 2.95
CA LEU A 34 -21.68 -8.99 3.96
C LEU A 34 -22.40 -9.67 5.12
N SER A 35 -23.52 -9.10 5.57
CA SER A 35 -24.29 -9.65 6.68
C SER A 35 -24.88 -11.01 6.37
N GLN A 36 -25.02 -11.36 5.09
CA GLN A 36 -25.53 -12.66 4.67
C GLN A 36 -24.47 -13.72 4.63
N GLN A 37 -23.20 -13.35 4.81
CA GLN A 37 -22.09 -14.28 4.77
C GLN A 37 -21.82 -14.89 6.14
N SER A 38 -21.17 -16.05 6.15
CA SER A 38 -20.78 -16.67 7.42
C SER A 38 -19.76 -15.80 8.14
N THR A 39 -19.63 -16.01 9.45
CA THR A 39 -18.63 -15.30 10.24
C THR A 39 -17.22 -15.56 9.70
N ALA A 40 -16.96 -16.80 9.27
CA ALA A 40 -15.65 -17.14 8.70
C ALA A 40 -15.35 -16.34 7.44
N VAL A 41 -16.36 -16.16 6.55
CA VAL A 41 -16.18 -15.36 5.34
C VAL A 41 -15.97 -13.90 5.70
N GLN A 42 -16.78 -13.36 6.62
CA GLN A 42 -16.64 -11.97 7.04
C GLN A 42 -15.24 -11.71 7.61
N ASN A 43 -14.76 -12.60 8.46
CA ASN A 43 -13.43 -12.46 9.06
C ASN A 43 -12.33 -12.53 8.00
N THR A 44 -12.45 -13.45 7.05
CA THR A 44 -11.47 -13.61 5.99
C THR A 44 -11.37 -12.33 5.14
N LEU A 45 -12.52 -11.74 4.80
CA LEU A 45 -12.55 -10.51 4.02
C LEU A 45 -11.97 -9.34 4.80
N THR A 46 -12.26 -9.26 6.09
CA THR A 46 -11.73 -8.21 6.95
C THR A 46 -10.21 -8.32 7.08
N VAL A 47 -9.71 -9.52 7.34
CA VAL A 47 -8.27 -9.75 7.44
C VAL A 47 -7.57 -9.42 6.12
N GLY A 48 -8.19 -9.81 4.99
CA GLY A 48 -7.64 -9.49 3.69
C GLY A 48 -7.52 -7.98 3.45
N ALA A 49 -8.53 -7.22 3.87
CA ALA A 49 -8.50 -5.77 3.76
C ALA A 49 -7.40 -5.17 4.63
N ILE A 50 -7.23 -5.69 5.84
CA ILE A 50 -6.17 -5.22 6.75
C ILE A 50 -4.79 -5.50 6.15
N GLN A 51 -4.59 -6.69 5.57
CA GLN A 51 -3.33 -7.02 4.92
C GLN A 51 -3.05 -6.11 3.73
N ASN A 52 -4.07 -5.81 2.94
CA ASN A 52 -3.92 -4.87 1.83
C ASN A 52 -3.53 -3.48 2.33
N PHE A 53 -4.12 -3.04 3.44
CA PHE A 53 -3.75 -1.77 4.06
C PHE A 53 -2.28 -1.79 4.49
N GLU A 54 -1.84 -2.88 5.10
CA GLU A 54 -0.45 -3.00 5.53
C GLU A 54 0.52 -2.92 4.34
N PHE A 55 0.18 -3.56 3.22
CA PHE A 55 0.98 -3.46 2.00
C PHE A 55 1.05 -2.03 1.47
N VAL A 56 -0.09 -1.34 1.43
CA VAL A 56 -0.12 0.07 1.00
C VAL A 56 0.79 0.91 1.91
N TYR A 57 0.65 0.71 3.22
CA TYR A 57 1.44 1.44 4.19
C TYR A 57 2.94 1.21 3.97
N GLU A 58 3.35 -0.05 3.87
CA GLU A 58 4.76 -0.38 3.67
C GLU A 58 5.32 0.19 2.38
N LEU A 59 4.55 0.10 1.29
CA LEU A 59 5.00 0.64 0.01
C LEU A 59 5.09 2.16 0.05
N CYS A 60 4.15 2.82 0.71
CA CYS A 60 4.21 4.27 0.88
C CYS A 60 5.47 4.68 1.63
N ILE A 61 5.79 3.98 2.71
CA ILE A 61 7.00 4.27 3.49
C ILE A 61 8.25 4.07 2.63
N LYS A 62 8.31 2.97 1.89
CA LYS A 62 9.45 2.69 1.02
C LYS A 62 9.61 3.76 -0.06
N MET A 63 8.51 4.17 -0.69
CA MET A 63 8.55 5.18 -1.73
C MET A 63 8.96 6.54 -1.16
N LEU A 64 8.43 6.89 0.01
CA LEU A 64 8.79 8.14 0.66
C LEU A 64 10.28 8.15 1.02
N ARG A 65 10.76 7.07 1.61
CA ARG A 65 12.19 6.97 1.96
C ARG A 65 13.04 7.07 0.70
N ARG A 66 12.66 6.37 -0.34
CA ARG A 66 13.40 6.42 -1.60
C ARG A 66 13.43 7.83 -2.18
N ARG A 67 12.31 8.53 -2.13
CA ARG A 67 12.23 9.91 -2.62
C ARG A 67 13.15 10.82 -1.80
N LEU A 68 13.14 10.65 -0.49
CA LEU A 68 14.01 11.45 0.38
C LEU A 68 15.48 11.16 0.10
N GLU A 69 15.84 9.91 -0.14
CA GLU A 69 17.21 9.54 -0.51
C GLU A 69 17.63 10.21 -1.81
N LEU A 70 16.76 10.24 -2.80
CA LEU A 70 17.06 10.86 -4.09
C LEU A 70 17.23 12.36 -3.98
N ASP A 71 16.52 13.00 -3.05
CA ASP A 71 16.54 14.45 -2.88
C ASP A 71 17.56 14.90 -1.83
N SER A 72 18.22 13.97 -1.14
CA SER A 72 19.10 14.27 -0.02
C SER A 72 20.56 14.20 -0.45
N ASP A 73 21.37 15.11 0.09
CA ASP A 73 22.82 15.08 -0.10
C ASP A 73 23.49 14.06 0.85
N ASN A 74 22.77 13.61 1.86
CA ASN A 74 23.28 12.66 2.85
C ASN A 74 22.24 11.60 3.14
N PRO A 75 22.19 10.55 2.31
CA PRO A 75 21.18 9.47 2.49
C PRO A 75 21.26 8.78 3.85
N THR A 76 22.41 8.81 4.51
CA THR A 76 22.57 8.19 5.83
C THR A 76 21.62 8.83 6.85
N GLU A 77 21.37 10.12 6.74
CA GLU A 77 20.44 10.79 7.64
C GLU A 77 19.01 10.26 7.44
N ILE A 78 18.66 9.93 6.21
CA ILE A 78 17.33 9.41 5.91
C ILE A 78 17.14 8.04 6.56
N ASP A 79 18.18 7.21 6.55
CA ASP A 79 18.11 5.87 7.15
C ASP A 79 17.90 5.91 8.66
N GLN A 80 18.21 7.02 9.29
CA GLN A 80 18.03 7.18 10.73
C GLN A 80 16.61 7.61 11.09
N LEU A 81 15.82 8.01 10.10
CA LEU A 81 14.43 8.40 10.36
C LEU A 81 13.58 7.17 10.63
N SER A 82 12.63 7.34 11.53
CA SER A 82 11.67 6.29 11.87
C SER A 82 10.34 6.56 11.16
N PHE A 83 9.89 5.59 10.41
CA PHE A 83 8.61 5.70 9.72
C PHE A 83 7.64 4.62 10.19
#